data_a933b87580b55f2860e5eade50b496d7
#
_entry.id   a933b87580b55f2860e5eade50b496d7
#
_cell.length_a   1.000
_cell.length_b   1.000
_cell.length_c   1.000
_cell.angle_alpha   90.00
_cell.angle_beta   90.00
_cell.angle_gamma   90.00
#
_symmetry.space_group_name_H-M   'P 1'
#
loop_
_entity.id
_entity.type
_entity.pdbx_description
1 polymer ?
#
loop_
_entity_poly.entity_id
_entity_poly.type
_entity_poly.pdbx_seq_one_letter_code
_entity_poly.pdbx_strand_id
1 'polypeptide(L)'
;LLDFWASWCGPCMGEVPHLKKTYDEFRKKGFEIYGVSFDEDRGDWLGAVEQNGMNWLHVSEVKGFDNQAAKDYAIQGIPSNFLIDGQGTIVARNLRGEALYEKISELLAQ
;
A
#
# COMPACT_ATOMS: atom_id res chain seq x y z
N LEU A 1 -2.07 6.62 -1.18
CA LEU A 1 -0.90 5.85 -0.73
C LEU A 1 -0.54 4.78 -1.75
N LEU A 2 0.65 4.84 -2.28
CA LEU A 2 1.20 3.81 -3.16
C LEU A 2 1.95 2.80 -2.30
N ASP A 3 1.43 1.59 -2.19
CA ASP A 3 1.90 0.58 -1.24
C ASP A 3 2.45 -0.64 -1.95
N PHE A 4 3.73 -0.95 -1.72
CA PHE A 4 4.41 -2.12 -2.30
C PHE A 4 4.45 -3.24 -1.27
N TRP A 5 3.91 -4.40 -1.64
CA TRP A 5 3.71 -5.52 -0.72
C TRP A 5 3.73 -6.87 -1.44
N ALA A 6 3.63 -7.94 -0.68
CA ALA A 6 3.42 -9.29 -1.22
C ALA A 6 2.74 -10.16 -0.17
N SER A 7 2.02 -11.18 -0.61
CA SER A 7 1.32 -12.10 0.30
C SER A 7 2.28 -12.87 1.21
N TRP A 8 3.49 -13.13 0.74
CA TRP A 8 4.51 -13.87 1.49
C TRP A 8 5.34 -12.97 2.43
N CYS A 9 5.09 -11.68 2.42
CA CYS A 9 5.85 -10.72 3.21
C CYS A 9 5.20 -10.55 4.59
N GLY A 10 5.77 -11.15 5.63
CA GLY A 10 5.23 -11.07 6.98
C GLY A 10 5.02 -9.65 7.49
N PRO A 11 6.04 -8.77 7.44
CA PRO A 11 5.86 -7.38 7.86
C PRO A 11 4.82 -6.63 7.05
N CYS A 12 4.67 -6.92 5.75
CA CYS A 12 3.62 -6.33 4.91
C CYS A 12 2.24 -6.70 5.43
N MET A 13 2.04 -7.98 5.70
CA MET A 13 0.75 -8.48 6.20
C MET A 13 0.47 -7.98 7.62
N GLY A 14 1.51 -7.75 8.42
CA GLY A 14 1.36 -7.14 9.74
C GLY A 14 0.86 -5.71 9.70
N GLU A 15 1.10 -5.00 8.61
CA GLU A 15 0.60 -3.63 8.42
C GLU A 15 -0.87 -3.57 7.96
N VAL A 16 -1.43 -4.67 7.44
CA VAL A 16 -2.79 -4.67 6.88
C VAL A 16 -3.85 -4.15 7.85
N PRO A 17 -3.86 -4.53 9.15
CA PRO A 17 -4.85 -3.98 10.08
C PRO A 17 -4.78 -2.45 10.18
N HIS A 18 -3.57 -1.88 10.16
CA HIS A 18 -3.39 -0.43 10.21
C HIS A 18 -3.85 0.23 8.91
N LEU A 19 -3.55 -0.38 7.76
CA LEU A 19 -4.00 0.11 6.46
C LEU A 19 -5.53 0.10 6.38
N LYS A 20 -6.17 -0.96 6.85
CA LYS A 20 -7.64 -1.07 6.85
C LYS A 20 -8.27 -0.01 7.72
N LYS A 21 -7.75 0.21 8.93
CA LYS A 21 -8.26 1.23 9.84
C LYS A 21 -8.18 2.61 9.20
N THR A 22 -7.04 2.96 8.64
CA THR A 22 -6.81 4.24 7.99
C THR A 22 -7.70 4.41 6.76
N TYR A 23 -7.79 3.37 5.94
CA TYR A 23 -8.62 3.39 4.74
C TYR A 23 -10.09 3.58 5.07
N ASP A 24 -10.62 2.80 6.01
CA ASP A 24 -12.03 2.89 6.40
C ASP A 24 -12.37 4.27 6.96
N GLU A 25 -11.45 4.86 7.72
CA GLU A 25 -11.65 6.18 8.34
C GLU A 25 -11.64 7.31 7.32
N PHE A 26 -10.71 7.29 6.37
CA PHE A 26 -10.43 8.46 5.53
C PHE A 26 -10.81 8.31 4.05
N ARG A 27 -11.27 7.15 3.61
CA ARG A 27 -11.62 6.95 2.18
C ARG A 27 -12.66 7.95 1.68
N LYS A 28 -13.63 8.30 2.51
CA LYS A 28 -14.68 9.25 2.14
C LYS A 28 -14.18 10.69 2.12
N LYS A 29 -13.01 10.93 2.69
CA LYS A 29 -12.38 12.25 2.72
C LYS A 29 -11.34 12.42 1.62
N GLY A 30 -11.26 11.46 0.70
CA GLY A 30 -10.36 11.52 -0.45
C GLY A 30 -9.11 10.67 -0.34
N PHE A 31 -8.97 9.84 0.70
CA PHE A 31 -7.83 8.94 0.83
C PHE A 31 -8.05 7.66 0.02
N GLU A 32 -7.03 7.28 -0.74
CA GLU A 32 -7.04 6.03 -1.49
C GLU A 32 -5.73 5.29 -1.30
N ILE A 33 -5.81 3.97 -1.37
CA ILE A 33 -4.63 3.11 -1.37
C ILE A 33 -4.55 2.41 -2.72
N TYR A 34 -3.35 2.40 -3.29
CA TYR A 34 -3.06 1.71 -4.53
C TYR A 34 -1.96 0.70 -4.24
N GLY A 35 -2.34 -0.57 -4.13
CA GLY A 35 -1.42 -1.64 -3.76
C GLY A 35 -0.76 -2.24 -4.99
N VAL A 36 0.56 -2.36 -4.95
CA VAL A 36 1.35 -3.03 -6.00
C VAL A 36 1.95 -4.29 -5.39
N SER A 37 1.47 -5.45 -5.83
CA SER A 37 1.93 -6.74 -5.32
C SER A 37 3.18 -7.21 -6.03
N PHE A 38 4.13 -7.72 -5.24
CA PHE A 38 5.35 -8.35 -5.73
C PHE A 38 5.23 -9.88 -5.70
N ASP A 39 4.02 -10.41 -5.68
CA ASP A 39 3.78 -11.85 -5.77
C ASP A 39 4.19 -12.38 -7.15
N GLU A 40 4.59 -13.65 -7.18
CA GLU A 40 4.89 -14.35 -8.43
C GLU A 40 3.75 -15.29 -8.83
N ASP A 41 2.76 -15.46 -7.97
CA ASP A 41 1.60 -16.32 -8.18
C ASP A 41 0.32 -15.49 -8.02
N ARG A 42 -0.50 -15.49 -9.08
CA ARG A 42 -1.75 -14.73 -9.10
C ARG A 42 -2.74 -15.20 -8.02
N GLY A 43 -2.82 -16.51 -7.79
CA GLY A 43 -3.71 -17.08 -6.78
C GLY A 43 -3.33 -16.66 -5.37
N ASP A 44 -2.03 -16.63 -5.06
CA ASP A 44 -1.54 -16.19 -3.76
C ASP A 44 -1.86 -14.72 -3.54
N TRP A 45 -1.65 -13.89 -4.56
CA TRP A 45 -1.95 -12.47 -4.52
C TRP A 45 -3.43 -12.21 -4.26
N LEU A 46 -4.29 -12.73 -5.11
CA LEU A 46 -5.74 -12.50 -5.01
C LEU A 46 -6.33 -13.14 -3.76
N GLY A 47 -5.81 -14.29 -3.35
CA GLY A 47 -6.22 -14.95 -2.11
C GLY A 47 -5.92 -14.10 -0.87
N ALA A 48 -4.74 -13.48 -0.82
CA ALA A 48 -4.38 -12.61 0.28
C ALA A 48 -5.27 -11.37 0.35
N VAL A 49 -5.57 -10.76 -0.79
CA VAL A 49 -6.47 -9.60 -0.87
C VAL A 49 -7.84 -9.97 -0.30
N GLU A 50 -8.40 -11.09 -0.71
CA GLU A 50 -9.71 -11.54 -0.26
C GLU A 50 -9.72 -11.92 1.22
N GLN A 51 -8.77 -12.74 1.64
CA GLN A 51 -8.72 -13.27 3.02
C GLN A 51 -8.49 -12.18 4.05
N ASN A 52 -7.80 -11.10 3.67
CA ASN A 52 -7.46 -10.02 4.60
C ASN A 52 -8.35 -8.79 4.42
N GLY A 53 -9.36 -8.86 3.55
CA GLY A 53 -10.29 -7.75 3.35
C GLY A 53 -9.62 -6.47 2.89
N MET A 54 -8.66 -6.58 1.98
CA MET A 54 -7.91 -5.42 1.48
C MET A 54 -8.71 -4.74 0.37
N ASN A 55 -9.71 -3.95 0.74
CA ASN A 55 -10.75 -3.43 -0.14
C ASN A 55 -10.36 -2.16 -0.91
N TRP A 56 -9.11 -2.06 -1.34
CA TRP A 56 -8.62 -0.94 -2.14
C TRP A 56 -8.09 -1.42 -3.48
N LEU A 57 -7.57 -0.51 -4.28
CA LEU A 57 -7.08 -0.84 -5.62
C LEU A 57 -5.81 -1.67 -5.55
N HIS A 58 -5.72 -2.68 -6.42
CA HIS A 58 -4.58 -3.60 -6.47
C HIS A 58 -4.15 -3.88 -7.89
N VAL A 59 -2.84 -3.90 -8.12
CA VAL A 59 -2.25 -4.35 -9.37
C VAL A 59 -1.07 -5.26 -9.10
N SER A 60 -0.74 -6.11 -10.06
CA SER A 60 0.47 -6.92 -10.03
C SER A 60 0.82 -7.39 -11.43
N GLU A 61 2.12 -7.40 -11.74
CA GLU A 61 2.61 -8.03 -12.95
C GLU A 61 2.87 -9.52 -12.75
N VAL A 62 2.77 -10.00 -11.51
CA VAL A 62 3.03 -11.39 -11.11
C VAL A 62 4.45 -11.82 -11.47
N LYS A 63 5.40 -10.91 -11.26
CA LYS A 63 6.82 -11.09 -11.60
C LYS A 63 7.77 -10.86 -10.42
N GLY A 64 7.24 -10.87 -9.19
CA GLY A 64 8.05 -10.58 -8.02
C GLY A 64 8.64 -9.17 -8.11
N PHE A 65 9.93 -9.04 -7.80
CA PHE A 65 10.62 -7.75 -7.90
C PHE A 65 10.94 -7.33 -9.33
N ASP A 66 10.71 -8.19 -10.32
CA ASP A 66 10.96 -7.86 -11.73
C ASP A 66 9.73 -7.23 -12.37
N ASN A 67 9.16 -6.23 -11.69
CA ASN A 67 8.03 -5.47 -12.19
C ASN A 67 8.46 -4.02 -12.47
N GLN A 68 7.70 -3.34 -13.35
CA GLN A 68 8.07 -2.00 -13.78
C GLN A 68 8.00 -0.98 -12.65
N ALA A 69 7.02 -1.10 -11.76
CA ALA A 69 6.87 -0.17 -10.64
C ALA A 69 8.08 -0.25 -9.69
N ALA A 70 8.62 -1.46 -9.46
CA ALA A 70 9.81 -1.62 -8.63
C ALA A 70 11.00 -0.88 -9.23
N LYS A 71 11.14 -0.92 -10.55
CA LYS A 71 12.21 -0.22 -11.27
C LYS A 71 12.00 1.28 -11.22
N ASP A 72 10.79 1.75 -11.49
CA ASP A 72 10.46 3.18 -11.53
C ASP A 72 10.66 3.87 -10.17
N TYR A 73 10.35 3.17 -9.09
CA TYR A 73 10.47 3.71 -7.72
C TYR A 73 11.71 3.22 -6.99
N ALA A 74 12.60 2.49 -7.66
CA ALA A 74 13.84 1.95 -7.11
C ALA A 74 13.60 1.14 -5.83
N ILE A 75 12.59 0.27 -5.84
CA ILE A 75 12.21 -0.53 -4.69
C ILE A 75 13.19 -1.70 -4.53
N GLN A 76 13.87 -1.76 -3.39
CA GLN A 76 14.83 -2.81 -3.08
C GLN A 76 14.34 -3.73 -1.97
N GLY A 77 13.25 -3.39 -1.31
CA GLY A 77 12.66 -4.19 -0.26
C GLY A 77 11.23 -3.80 0.01
N ILE A 78 10.45 -4.69 0.61
CA ILE A 78 9.07 -4.47 1.02
C ILE A 78 8.90 -4.84 2.50
N PRO A 79 7.97 -4.18 3.21
CA PRO A 79 7.03 -3.17 2.73
C PRO A 79 7.72 -1.83 2.43
N SER A 80 7.24 -1.16 1.40
CA SER A 80 7.65 0.21 1.05
C SER A 80 6.41 0.96 0.60
N ASN A 81 6.32 2.24 0.91
CA ASN A 81 5.21 3.03 0.40
C ASN A 81 5.58 4.49 0.20
N PHE A 82 4.78 5.15 -0.62
CA PHE A 82 4.91 6.58 -0.90
C PHE A 82 3.53 7.21 -0.76
N LEU A 83 3.44 8.28 0.01
CA LEU A 83 2.22 9.06 0.10
C LEU A 83 2.30 10.19 -0.92
N ILE A 84 1.32 10.22 -1.83
CA ILE A 84 1.27 11.17 -2.95
C ILE A 84 0.02 12.02 -2.76
N ASP A 85 0.18 13.36 -2.85
CA ASP A 85 -0.94 14.27 -2.72
C ASP A 85 -1.73 14.39 -4.02
N GLY A 86 -2.82 15.18 -3.99
CA GLY A 86 -3.67 15.36 -5.17
C GLY A 86 -3.02 16.06 -6.35
N GLN A 87 -1.85 16.62 -6.15
CA GLN A 87 -1.08 17.28 -7.20
C GLN A 87 0.04 16.40 -7.76
N GLY A 88 0.15 15.16 -7.28
CA GLY A 88 1.16 14.21 -7.74
C GLY A 88 2.50 14.33 -7.04
N THR A 89 2.58 15.07 -5.94
CA THR A 89 3.82 15.25 -5.18
C THR A 89 3.94 14.19 -4.08
N ILE A 90 5.12 13.56 -3.97
CA ILE A 90 5.42 12.64 -2.87
C ILE A 90 5.66 13.47 -1.62
N VAL A 91 4.78 13.33 -0.62
CA VAL A 91 4.84 14.12 0.62
C VAL A 91 5.39 13.33 1.81
N ALA A 92 5.43 12.00 1.72
CA ALA A 92 6.01 11.15 2.74
C ALA A 92 6.33 9.77 2.15
N ARG A 93 7.15 9.00 2.84
CA ARG A 93 7.47 7.62 2.44
C ARG A 93 7.62 6.73 3.66
N ASN A 94 7.39 5.43 3.45
CA ASN A 94 7.60 4.38 4.45
C ASN A 94 6.86 4.65 5.77
N LEU A 95 5.60 5.04 5.65
CA LEU A 95 4.71 5.24 6.80
C LEU A 95 4.22 3.89 7.32
N ARG A 96 4.20 3.74 8.65
CA ARG A 96 3.81 2.49 9.33
C ARG A 96 2.88 2.78 10.50
N GLY A 97 1.93 1.86 10.74
CA GLY A 97 1.10 1.85 11.93
C GLY A 97 0.43 3.18 12.23
N GLU A 98 0.56 3.63 13.47
CA GLU A 98 -0.04 4.88 13.92
C GLU A 98 0.52 6.12 13.19
N ALA A 99 1.79 6.09 12.79
CA ALA A 99 2.38 7.19 12.05
C ALA A 99 1.66 7.43 10.73
N LEU A 100 1.23 6.37 10.06
CA LEU A 100 0.42 6.46 8.84
C LEU A 100 -0.92 7.16 9.15
N TYR A 101 -1.64 6.66 10.14
CA TYR A 101 -2.92 7.21 10.53
C TYR A 101 -2.81 8.71 10.87
N GLU A 102 -1.84 9.05 11.70
CA GLU A 102 -1.63 10.44 12.12
C GLU A 102 -1.30 11.36 10.95
N LYS A 103 -0.47 10.90 10.01
CA LYS A 103 -0.10 11.71 8.84
C LYS A 103 -1.30 11.97 7.94
N ILE A 104 -2.12 10.95 7.68
CA ILE A 104 -3.33 11.11 6.87
C ILE A 104 -4.33 12.01 7.58
N SER A 105 -4.53 11.83 8.89
CA SER A 105 -5.42 12.68 9.68
C SER A 105 -4.99 14.14 9.59
N GLU A 106 -3.70 14.41 9.73
CA GLU A 106 -3.15 15.76 9.66
C GLU A 106 -3.40 16.39 8.28
N LEU A 107 -3.14 15.66 7.21
CA LEU A 107 -3.27 16.19 5.85
C LEU A 107 -4.73 16.44 5.47
N LEU A 108 -5.64 15.59 5.91
CA LEU A 108 -7.06 15.71 5.54
C LEU A 108 -7.86 16.60 6.51
N ALA A 109 -7.26 17.04 7.59
CA ALA A 109 -7.88 17.99 8.52
C ALA A 109 -7.80 19.43 8.04
N GLN A 110 -7.03 19.67 6.99
CA GLN A 110 -6.79 21.02 6.45
C GLN A 110 -7.84 21.42 5.43
#